data_2287a9e67ad82653a9fcc748b1fe302a
#
_entry.id   2287a9e67ad82653a9fcc748b1fe302a
#
_cell.length_a   1.000
_cell.length_b   1.000
_cell.length_c   1.000
_cell.angle_alpha   90.00
_cell.angle_beta   90.00
_cell.angle_gamma   90.00
#
_symmetry.space_group_name_H-M   'P 1'
#
loop_
_entity.id
_entity.type
_entity.pdbx_description
1 polymer ?
#
loop_
_entity_poly.entity_id
_entity_poly.type
_entity_poly.pdbx_seq_one_letter_code
_entity_poly.pdbx_strand_id
1 'polypeptide(L)'
;KGWSPFFPICERCGRINGTRVTGYDLARLVVTYVCEGEQTGALGDEPPADDETLARSGSRPVSTGCGYRGEVTILDGHVKVGWKVDWALRWYALGVQYEMYGKDLIESAALSSKICKVISEGASRGPVQSFYEMFLDEEGRKISKSVGRGLTVDSWLSCAPMESLLLFIFKDPRKAKKLSWDVVARTVDEYLQLLQRQAHAFTWDFGL
;
A
#
# COMPACT_ATOMS: atom_id res chain seq x y z
N LYS A 1 -25.10 13.47 -7.28
CA LYS A 1 -24.93 12.01 -7.13
C LYS A 1 -23.77 11.83 -6.19
N GLY A 2 -24.03 11.36 -4.95
CA GLY A 2 -23.04 11.35 -3.89
C GLY A 2 -22.03 10.20 -4.06
N TRP A 3 -20.75 10.57 -4.05
CA TRP A 3 -19.68 9.61 -3.82
C TRP A 3 -19.69 9.15 -2.36
N SER A 4 -19.36 7.88 -2.11
CA SER A 4 -19.22 7.33 -0.76
C SER A 4 -17.87 6.64 -0.62
N PRO A 5 -17.18 6.83 0.54
CA PRO A 5 -15.97 6.07 0.83
C PRO A 5 -16.27 4.63 1.28
N PHE A 6 -17.53 4.29 1.52
CA PHE A 6 -17.95 3.01 2.07
C PHE A 6 -18.43 2.07 0.98
N PHE A 7 -18.02 0.82 1.08
CA PHE A 7 -18.43 -0.30 0.24
C PHE A 7 -19.08 -1.37 1.13
N PRO A 8 -20.40 -1.31 1.32
CA PRO A 8 -21.11 -2.30 2.14
C PRO A 8 -20.97 -3.71 1.58
N ILE A 9 -20.85 -4.69 2.47
CA ILE A 9 -20.95 -6.10 2.11
C ILE A 9 -22.44 -6.42 2.00
N CYS A 10 -22.89 -6.88 0.83
CA CYS A 10 -24.29 -7.22 0.65
C CYS A 10 -24.69 -8.40 1.54
N GLU A 11 -25.61 -8.19 2.46
CA GLU A 11 -26.08 -9.22 3.40
C GLU A 11 -26.74 -10.42 2.69
N ARG A 12 -27.30 -10.21 1.49
CA ARG A 12 -27.96 -11.29 0.75
C ARG A 12 -27.00 -12.15 -0.05
N CYS A 13 -25.97 -11.56 -0.70
CA CYS A 13 -25.13 -12.29 -1.65
C CYS A 13 -23.62 -12.21 -1.32
N GLY A 14 -23.23 -11.52 -0.24
CA GLY A 14 -21.85 -11.39 0.21
C GLY A 14 -20.93 -10.51 -0.67
N ARG A 15 -21.47 -9.87 -1.72
CA ARG A 15 -20.68 -9.03 -2.62
C ARG A 15 -20.33 -7.70 -1.97
N ILE A 16 -19.12 -7.25 -2.24
CA ILE A 16 -18.64 -5.91 -1.86
C ILE A 16 -18.67 -4.99 -3.08
N ASN A 17 -18.21 -5.50 -4.23
CA ASN A 17 -18.22 -4.73 -5.46
C ASN A 17 -19.65 -4.64 -6.01
N GLY A 18 -20.02 -3.43 -6.44
CA GLY A 18 -21.35 -3.17 -6.98
C GLY A 18 -22.42 -2.89 -5.93
N THR A 19 -22.07 -2.72 -4.68
CA THR A 19 -22.95 -2.12 -3.68
C THR A 19 -22.81 -0.60 -3.72
N ARG A 20 -23.91 0.11 -3.85
CA ARG A 20 -23.95 1.58 -3.86
C ARG A 20 -24.67 2.11 -2.62
N VAL A 21 -23.98 2.95 -1.86
CA VAL A 21 -24.56 3.64 -0.71
C VAL A 21 -25.62 4.64 -1.19
N THR A 22 -26.78 4.62 -0.53
CA THR A 22 -27.91 5.47 -0.84
C THR A 22 -28.22 6.48 0.26
N GLY A 23 -27.71 6.26 1.47
CA GLY A 23 -27.91 7.17 2.61
C GLY A 23 -27.02 6.81 3.79
N TYR A 24 -27.01 7.73 4.76
CA TYR A 24 -26.23 7.64 6.00
C TYR A 24 -27.11 8.00 7.18
N ASP A 25 -26.97 7.26 8.28
CA ASP A 25 -27.47 7.66 9.60
C ASP A 25 -26.26 7.75 10.54
N LEU A 26 -25.83 8.97 10.81
CA LEU A 26 -24.65 9.23 11.63
C LEU A 26 -24.89 8.93 13.10
N ALA A 27 -26.12 9.03 13.60
CA ALA A 27 -26.44 8.75 14.99
C ALA A 27 -26.37 7.24 15.28
N ARG A 28 -26.77 6.42 14.32
CA ARG A 28 -26.75 4.95 14.42
C ARG A 28 -25.48 4.33 13.84
N LEU A 29 -24.61 5.11 13.21
CA LEU A 29 -23.41 4.65 12.52
C LEU A 29 -23.73 3.58 11.45
N VAL A 30 -24.77 3.81 10.65
CA VAL A 30 -25.20 2.89 9.59
C VAL A 30 -25.25 3.56 8.24
N VAL A 31 -25.13 2.74 7.20
CA VAL A 31 -25.32 3.13 5.81
C VAL A 31 -26.43 2.29 5.19
N THR A 32 -27.28 2.94 4.40
CA THR A 32 -28.24 2.25 3.53
C THR A 32 -27.62 2.06 2.15
N TYR A 33 -27.89 0.94 1.52
CA TYR A 33 -27.30 0.61 0.22
C TYR A 33 -28.24 -0.20 -0.67
N VAL A 34 -27.86 -0.28 -1.95
CA VAL A 34 -28.46 -1.16 -2.94
C VAL A 34 -27.35 -1.96 -3.64
N CYS A 35 -27.59 -3.26 -3.81
CA CYS A 35 -26.70 -4.15 -4.54
C CYS A 35 -27.07 -4.15 -6.03
N GLU A 36 -26.46 -3.25 -6.80
CA GLU A 36 -26.77 -3.03 -8.23
C GLU A 36 -25.90 -3.89 -9.16
N GLY A 37 -24.76 -4.41 -8.67
CA GLY A 37 -23.74 -5.07 -9.48
C GLY A 37 -22.67 -4.10 -9.99
N GLU A 38 -21.65 -4.62 -10.63
CA GLU A 38 -20.57 -3.82 -11.20
C GLU A 38 -21.12 -3.06 -12.41
N GLN A 39 -21.13 -1.74 -12.32
CA GLN A 39 -21.36 -0.87 -13.47
C GLN A 39 -20.01 -0.66 -14.16
N THR A 40 -19.91 -1.05 -15.41
CA THR A 40 -18.76 -0.71 -16.24
C THR A 40 -18.63 0.80 -16.31
N GLY A 41 -17.58 1.37 -15.69
CA GLY A 41 -17.25 2.79 -15.80
C GLY A 41 -17.48 3.66 -14.57
N ALA A 42 -17.88 3.14 -13.42
CA ALA A 42 -18.03 3.94 -12.21
C ALA A 42 -16.97 3.59 -11.16
N LEU A 43 -16.08 4.55 -10.97
CA LEU A 43 -15.11 4.72 -9.89
C LEU A 43 -13.84 3.88 -10.00
N GLY A 44 -12.82 4.56 -10.51
CA GLY A 44 -11.43 4.24 -10.45
C GLY A 44 -10.89 3.73 -9.12
N ASP A 45 -10.91 2.43 -8.95
CA ASP A 45 -9.70 1.77 -8.54
C ASP A 45 -8.85 1.77 -9.82
N GLU A 46 -7.70 2.44 -9.79
CA GLU A 46 -6.78 2.52 -10.92
C GLU A 46 -6.62 1.14 -11.56
N PRO A 47 -6.60 1.07 -12.90
CA PRO A 47 -6.24 -0.16 -13.56
C PRO A 47 -4.89 -0.62 -13.00
N PRO A 48 -4.66 -1.93 -12.84
CA PRO A 48 -3.36 -2.43 -12.44
C PRO A 48 -2.30 -1.84 -13.38
N ALA A 49 -1.22 -1.33 -12.78
CA ALA A 49 -0.20 -0.53 -13.47
C ALA A 49 0.70 -1.34 -14.45
N ASP A 50 0.28 -2.53 -14.87
CA ASP A 50 1.01 -3.40 -15.75
C ASP A 50 0.15 -3.97 -16.88
N ASP A 51 0.65 -3.79 -18.08
CA ASP A 51 0.08 -4.21 -19.35
C ASP A 51 -0.16 -5.74 -19.46
N GLU A 52 0.55 -6.54 -18.67
CA GLU A 52 0.39 -8.00 -18.61
C GLU A 52 -0.88 -8.46 -17.90
N THR A 53 -1.44 -7.66 -16.98
CA THR A 53 -2.68 -7.99 -16.27
C THR A 53 -3.91 -7.75 -17.14
N LEU A 54 -3.82 -6.82 -18.09
CA LEU A 54 -4.88 -6.55 -19.08
C LEU A 54 -5.05 -7.69 -20.10
N ALA A 55 -3.95 -8.36 -20.48
CA ALA A 55 -4.01 -9.47 -21.44
C ALA A 55 -4.62 -10.76 -20.88
N ARG A 56 -4.70 -10.92 -19.56
CA ARG A 56 -5.33 -12.05 -18.86
C ARG A 56 -6.76 -11.82 -18.42
N SER A 57 -7.25 -10.58 -18.46
CA SER A 57 -8.65 -10.29 -18.23
C SER A 57 -9.43 -10.51 -19.52
N GLY A 58 -9.63 -11.76 -19.88
CA GLY A 58 -10.81 -12.11 -20.65
C GLY A 58 -11.99 -11.43 -19.94
N SER A 59 -12.80 -10.67 -20.68
CA SER A 59 -13.95 -9.91 -20.19
C SER A 59 -14.66 -10.66 -19.07
N ARG A 60 -14.41 -10.25 -17.80
CA ARG A 60 -15.16 -10.79 -16.67
C ARG A 60 -16.63 -10.49 -16.94
N PRO A 61 -17.52 -11.48 -16.87
CA PRO A 61 -18.93 -11.22 -17.04
C PRO A 61 -19.32 -10.14 -16.03
N VAL A 62 -19.94 -9.06 -16.53
CA VAL A 62 -20.51 -8.00 -15.70
C VAL A 62 -21.43 -8.65 -14.69
N SER A 63 -21.05 -8.69 -13.43
CA SER A 63 -21.84 -9.38 -12.44
C SER A 63 -23.00 -8.49 -12.05
N THR A 64 -24.20 -8.86 -12.45
CA THR A 64 -25.43 -8.21 -12.02
C THR A 64 -25.58 -8.34 -10.51
N GLY A 65 -25.95 -7.26 -9.83
CA GLY A 65 -26.27 -7.27 -8.41
C GLY A 65 -27.52 -8.12 -8.14
N CYS A 66 -27.72 -8.46 -6.87
CA CYS A 66 -28.92 -9.21 -6.47
C CYS A 66 -30.16 -8.33 -6.26
N GLY A 67 -30.05 -7.01 -6.45
CA GLY A 67 -31.12 -6.03 -6.28
C GLY A 67 -31.50 -5.76 -4.80
N TYR A 68 -30.80 -6.39 -3.85
CA TYR A 68 -31.11 -6.23 -2.43
C TYR A 68 -30.87 -4.79 -1.97
N ARG A 69 -31.80 -4.29 -1.16
CA ARG A 69 -31.68 -3.02 -0.45
C ARG A 69 -31.58 -3.32 1.04
N GLY A 70 -30.53 -2.83 1.68
CA GLY A 70 -30.28 -3.11 3.08
C GLY A 70 -29.71 -1.90 3.82
N GLU A 71 -29.53 -2.10 5.10
CA GLU A 71 -28.88 -1.17 6.02
C GLU A 71 -27.86 -1.95 6.83
N VAL A 72 -26.61 -1.48 6.89
CA VAL A 72 -25.54 -2.13 7.66
C VAL A 72 -24.80 -1.10 8.52
N THR A 73 -24.30 -1.55 9.65
CA THR A 73 -23.36 -0.74 10.45
C THR A 73 -22.04 -0.55 9.73
N ILE A 74 -21.41 0.61 9.92
CA ILE A 74 -20.05 0.85 9.43
C ILE A 74 -18.97 0.21 10.32
N LEU A 75 -19.37 -0.39 11.44
CA LEU A 75 -18.50 -1.09 12.39
C LEU A 75 -18.44 -2.59 12.07
N ASP A 76 -17.60 -3.30 12.83
CA ASP A 76 -17.52 -4.76 12.88
C ASP A 76 -17.31 -5.49 11.54
N GLY A 77 -16.70 -4.82 10.56
CA GLY A 77 -16.32 -5.44 9.30
C GLY A 77 -17.45 -5.59 8.28
N HIS A 78 -18.63 -5.01 8.50
CA HIS A 78 -19.74 -5.04 7.54
C HIS A 78 -19.56 -4.14 6.32
N VAL A 79 -18.56 -3.26 6.37
CA VAL A 79 -18.26 -2.27 5.33
C VAL A 79 -16.77 -2.23 5.06
N LYS A 80 -16.38 -2.31 3.79
CA LYS A 80 -15.02 -1.97 3.36
C LYS A 80 -14.93 -0.46 3.16
N VAL A 81 -13.82 0.15 3.58
CA VAL A 81 -13.51 1.57 3.29
C VAL A 81 -12.61 1.63 2.06
N GLY A 82 -12.79 2.63 1.21
CA GLY A 82 -11.90 2.90 0.08
C GLY A 82 -10.45 3.08 0.56
N TRP A 83 -9.50 2.41 -0.09
CA TRP A 83 -8.14 2.24 0.43
C TRP A 83 -7.38 3.56 0.71
N LYS A 84 -7.60 4.61 -0.09
CA LYS A 84 -6.97 5.92 0.15
C LYS A 84 -7.53 6.61 1.41
N VAL A 85 -8.80 6.38 1.70
CA VAL A 85 -9.46 6.85 2.93
C VAL A 85 -9.01 6.02 4.12
N ASP A 86 -8.96 4.70 3.98
CA ASP A 86 -8.46 3.77 5.01
C ASP A 86 -7.00 4.10 5.36
N TRP A 87 -6.17 4.38 4.36
CA TRP A 87 -4.77 4.77 4.57
C TRP A 87 -4.66 6.06 5.40
N ALA A 88 -5.44 7.09 5.06
CA ALA A 88 -5.50 8.34 5.81
C ALA A 88 -6.03 8.17 7.24
N LEU A 89 -7.06 7.32 7.42
CA LEU A 89 -7.61 6.98 8.74
C LEU A 89 -6.56 6.31 9.62
N ARG A 90 -5.79 5.37 9.08
CA ARG A 90 -4.70 4.70 9.81
C ARG A 90 -3.60 5.68 10.19
N TRP A 91 -3.19 6.55 9.29
CA TRP A 91 -2.20 7.58 9.61
C TRP A 91 -2.62 8.43 10.80
N TYR A 92 -3.89 8.86 10.80
CA TYR A 92 -4.42 9.70 11.87
C TYR A 92 -4.62 8.93 13.17
N ALA A 93 -5.30 7.79 13.12
CA ALA A 93 -5.64 7.00 14.29
C ALA A 93 -4.42 6.41 15.01
N LEU A 94 -3.38 6.04 14.27
CA LEU A 94 -2.16 5.44 14.83
C LEU A 94 -1.03 6.46 15.05
N GLY A 95 -1.26 7.75 14.73
CA GLY A 95 -0.25 8.79 14.89
C GLY A 95 1.01 8.53 14.06
N VAL A 96 0.86 8.01 12.83
CA VAL A 96 1.99 7.68 11.97
C VAL A 96 2.80 8.92 11.65
N GLN A 97 4.10 8.91 11.97
CA GLN A 97 4.99 10.05 11.78
C GLN A 97 5.76 10.00 10.46
N TYR A 98 6.04 8.80 9.96
CA TYR A 98 6.77 8.59 8.71
C TYR A 98 6.15 7.45 7.91
N GLU A 99 6.03 7.65 6.59
CA GLU A 99 5.53 6.65 5.64
C GLU A 99 6.43 6.58 4.43
N MET A 100 6.86 5.37 4.06
CA MET A 100 7.64 5.12 2.86
C MET A 100 6.87 4.20 1.92
N TYR A 101 6.75 4.59 0.65
CA TYR A 101 5.94 3.87 -0.33
C TYR A 101 6.62 3.82 -1.71
N GLY A 102 6.18 2.91 -2.57
CA GLY A 102 6.61 2.85 -3.95
C GLY A 102 6.19 4.08 -4.75
N LYS A 103 6.98 4.50 -5.71
CA LYS A 103 6.73 5.72 -6.53
C LYS A 103 5.36 5.75 -7.21
N ASP A 104 4.80 4.60 -7.50
CA ASP A 104 3.46 4.42 -8.07
C ASP A 104 2.33 4.90 -7.15
N LEU A 105 2.60 5.09 -5.87
CA LEU A 105 1.64 5.56 -4.88
C LEU A 105 1.71 7.07 -4.56
N ILE A 106 2.57 7.83 -5.25
CA ILE A 106 2.78 9.28 -4.96
C ILE A 106 1.47 10.06 -5.01
N GLU A 107 0.69 9.91 -6.07
CA GLU A 107 -0.59 10.62 -6.21
C GLU A 107 -1.61 10.19 -5.15
N SER A 108 -1.63 8.90 -4.85
CA SER A 108 -2.51 8.33 -3.83
C SER A 108 -2.14 8.83 -2.43
N ALA A 109 -0.86 8.91 -2.11
CA ALA A 109 -0.37 9.46 -0.85
C ALA A 109 -0.69 10.95 -0.70
N ALA A 110 -0.56 11.72 -1.79
CA ALA A 110 -0.95 13.13 -1.80
C ALA A 110 -2.46 13.32 -1.57
N LEU A 111 -3.29 12.44 -2.13
CA LEU A 111 -4.74 12.45 -1.88
C LEU A 111 -5.04 12.03 -0.44
N SER A 112 -4.40 10.98 0.07
CA SER A 112 -4.57 10.53 1.46
C SER A 112 -4.17 11.62 2.47
N SER A 113 -3.15 12.44 2.17
CA SER A 113 -2.80 13.60 3.00
C SER A 113 -3.92 14.66 3.05
N LYS A 114 -4.59 14.91 1.93
CA LYS A 114 -5.75 15.81 1.89
C LYS A 114 -6.91 15.25 2.69
N ILE A 115 -7.16 13.95 2.59
CA ILE A 115 -8.18 13.24 3.37
C ILE A 115 -7.83 13.29 4.86
N CYS A 116 -6.57 13.02 5.23
CA CYS A 116 -6.11 13.10 6.62
C CYS A 116 -6.37 14.48 7.23
N LYS A 117 -6.12 15.56 6.46
CA LYS A 117 -6.45 16.92 6.90
C LYS A 117 -7.94 17.13 7.15
N VAL A 118 -8.80 16.52 6.32
CA VAL A 118 -10.27 16.63 6.49
C VAL A 118 -10.74 15.87 7.73
N ILE A 119 -10.34 14.60 7.89
CA ILE A 119 -10.78 13.76 9.03
C ILE A 119 -10.23 14.24 10.36
N SER A 120 -9.11 14.96 10.38
CA SER A 120 -8.49 15.53 11.57
C SER A 120 -8.92 16.98 11.83
N GLU A 121 -9.89 17.51 11.08
CA GLU A 121 -10.34 18.93 11.18
C GLU A 121 -9.17 19.92 11.02
N GLY A 122 -8.18 19.55 10.25
CA GLY A 122 -6.99 20.37 10.00
C GLY A 122 -5.82 20.15 10.96
N ALA A 123 -6.00 19.33 12.01
CA ALA A 123 -4.96 19.09 13.03
C ALA A 123 -3.76 18.28 12.48
N SER A 124 -3.98 17.43 11.47
CA SER A 124 -2.92 16.62 10.87
C SER A 124 -2.95 16.68 9.35
N ARG A 125 -1.76 16.65 8.74
CA ARG A 125 -1.57 16.49 7.29
C ARG A 125 -1.10 15.09 6.90
N GLY A 126 -1.07 14.17 7.87
CA GLY A 126 -0.47 12.86 7.75
C GLY A 126 1.04 12.88 8.01
N PRO A 127 1.73 11.73 7.78
CA PRO A 127 3.14 11.54 8.07
C PRO A 127 4.06 12.35 7.14
N VAL A 128 5.32 12.47 7.54
CA VAL A 128 6.41 12.81 6.61
C VAL A 128 6.53 11.67 5.61
N GLN A 129 6.58 11.99 4.32
CA GLN A 129 6.49 11.01 3.25
C GLN A 129 7.79 10.90 2.47
N SER A 130 8.13 9.68 2.09
CA SER A 130 9.22 9.39 1.18
C SER A 130 8.80 8.28 0.22
N PHE A 131 9.39 8.25 -0.98
CA PHE A 131 9.12 7.17 -1.91
C PHE A 131 10.43 6.49 -2.34
N TYR A 132 10.31 5.24 -2.74
CA TYR A 132 11.39 4.45 -3.31
C TYR A 132 11.05 4.00 -4.73
N GLU A 133 12.11 3.79 -5.51
CA GLU A 133 12.03 3.22 -6.84
C GLU A 133 11.79 1.71 -6.81
N MET A 134 11.40 1.16 -7.96
CA MET A 134 11.09 -0.25 -8.09
C MET A 134 12.32 -1.14 -7.87
N PHE A 135 12.07 -2.30 -7.30
CA PHE A 135 13.02 -3.41 -7.29
C PHE A 135 12.89 -4.20 -8.59
N LEU A 136 14.02 -4.52 -9.18
CA LEU A 136 14.13 -5.23 -10.45
C LEU A 136 14.74 -6.62 -10.21
N ASP A 137 14.39 -7.58 -11.06
CA ASP A 137 15.03 -8.89 -11.09
C ASP A 137 16.44 -8.81 -11.72
N GLU A 138 17.11 -9.96 -11.83
CA GLU A 138 18.47 -10.04 -12.41
C GLU A 138 18.52 -9.56 -13.86
N GLU A 139 17.43 -9.72 -14.60
CA GLU A 139 17.29 -9.26 -15.99
C GLU A 139 16.86 -7.79 -16.11
N GLY A 140 16.62 -7.12 -14.99
CA GLY A 140 16.22 -5.70 -14.96
C GLY A 140 14.72 -5.47 -15.18
N ARG A 141 13.89 -6.51 -15.05
CA ARG A 141 12.43 -6.43 -15.13
C ARG A 141 11.84 -6.17 -13.75
N LYS A 142 10.67 -5.54 -13.67
CA LYS A 142 9.94 -5.35 -12.42
C LYS A 142 9.63 -6.70 -11.75
N ILE A 143 9.99 -6.84 -10.48
CA ILE A 143 9.66 -8.05 -9.70
C ILE A 143 8.15 -8.14 -9.55
N SER A 144 7.57 -9.26 -10.00
CA SER A 144 6.16 -9.56 -9.85
C SER A 144 5.96 -10.72 -8.87
N LYS A 145 5.09 -10.53 -7.88
CA LYS A 145 4.75 -11.56 -6.89
C LYS A 145 4.14 -12.82 -7.53
N SER A 146 3.48 -12.67 -8.67
CA SER A 146 2.79 -13.78 -9.36
C SER A 146 3.75 -14.76 -10.05
N VAL A 147 5.00 -14.38 -10.29
CA VAL A 147 5.98 -15.20 -11.03
C VAL A 147 6.87 -16.01 -10.10
N GLY A 148 6.88 -15.72 -8.79
CA GLY A 148 7.66 -16.48 -7.79
C GLY A 148 9.18 -16.44 -8.00
N ARG A 149 9.66 -15.55 -8.87
CA ARG A 149 11.07 -15.37 -9.18
C ARG A 149 11.60 -14.13 -8.49
N GLY A 150 12.69 -14.28 -7.76
CA GLY A 150 13.40 -13.18 -7.13
C GLY A 150 13.86 -13.52 -5.73
N LEU A 151 14.82 -12.75 -5.25
CA LEU A 151 15.32 -12.83 -3.89
C LEU A 151 14.22 -12.30 -2.95
N THR A 152 13.79 -13.13 -1.99
CA THR A 152 12.83 -12.73 -0.94
C THR A 152 13.58 -12.17 0.27
N VAL A 153 12.85 -11.45 1.14
CA VAL A 153 13.38 -11.01 2.44
C VAL A 153 13.88 -12.22 3.25
N ASP A 154 13.11 -13.29 3.31
CA ASP A 154 13.49 -14.52 4.04
C ASP A 154 14.76 -15.14 3.46
N SER A 155 14.91 -15.16 2.14
CA SER A 155 16.13 -15.63 1.48
C SER A 155 17.34 -14.78 1.84
N TRP A 156 17.19 -13.45 1.90
CA TRP A 156 18.26 -12.56 2.36
C TRP A 156 18.63 -12.86 3.81
N LEU A 157 17.64 -12.89 4.70
CA LEU A 157 17.84 -13.08 6.14
C LEU A 157 18.36 -14.47 6.51
N SER A 158 18.22 -15.47 5.62
CA SER A 158 18.81 -16.79 5.83
C SER A 158 20.33 -16.82 5.71
N CYS A 159 20.95 -15.82 5.07
CA CYS A 159 22.39 -15.82 4.79
C CYS A 159 23.10 -14.49 5.15
N ALA A 160 22.36 -13.45 5.51
CA ALA A 160 22.90 -12.13 5.78
C ALA A 160 22.16 -11.42 6.93
N PRO A 161 22.82 -10.51 7.67
CA PRO A 161 22.21 -9.78 8.77
C PRO A 161 21.16 -8.78 8.25
N MET A 162 20.13 -8.53 9.09
CA MET A 162 19.04 -7.59 8.78
C MET A 162 19.57 -6.19 8.46
N GLU A 163 20.60 -5.76 9.13
CA GLU A 163 21.21 -4.43 8.96
C GLU A 163 21.76 -4.23 7.55
N SER A 164 22.28 -5.29 6.93
CA SER A 164 22.71 -5.25 5.52
C SER A 164 21.51 -5.06 4.58
N LEU A 165 20.37 -5.70 4.86
CA LEU A 165 19.13 -5.50 4.10
C LEU A 165 18.63 -4.06 4.26
N LEU A 166 18.63 -3.53 5.49
CA LEU A 166 18.23 -2.16 5.76
C LEU A 166 19.16 -1.17 5.02
N LEU A 167 20.46 -1.40 5.04
CA LEU A 167 21.42 -0.60 4.28
C LEU A 167 21.07 -0.62 2.78
N PHE A 168 20.79 -1.80 2.22
CA PHE A 168 20.41 -1.94 0.82
C PHE A 168 19.14 -1.16 0.49
N ILE A 169 18.10 -1.25 1.34
CA ILE A 169 16.81 -0.59 1.11
C ILE A 169 16.96 0.93 1.20
N PHE A 170 17.62 1.45 2.24
CA PHE A 170 17.69 2.88 2.52
C PHE A 170 18.79 3.62 1.79
N LYS A 171 19.84 2.93 1.32
CA LYS A 171 20.86 3.54 0.48
C LYS A 171 20.27 3.89 -0.88
N ASP A 172 20.30 5.17 -1.27
CA ASP A 172 19.79 5.66 -2.56
C ASP A 172 18.36 5.18 -2.89
N PRO A 173 17.33 5.46 -2.06
CA PRO A 173 15.98 4.91 -2.26
C PRO A 173 15.34 5.38 -3.59
N ARG A 174 15.82 6.50 -4.16
CA ARG A 174 15.31 7.04 -5.44
C ARG A 174 15.94 6.41 -6.68
N LYS A 175 16.76 5.38 -6.53
CA LYS A 175 17.33 4.61 -7.65
C LYS A 175 16.71 3.23 -7.70
N ALA A 176 16.32 2.78 -8.89
CA ALA A 176 15.89 1.40 -9.10
C ALA A 176 17.05 0.44 -8.73
N LYS A 177 16.72 -0.64 -8.03
CA LYS A 177 17.69 -1.59 -7.49
C LYS A 177 17.40 -2.98 -8.01
N LYS A 178 18.45 -3.64 -8.51
CA LYS A 178 18.37 -5.06 -8.86
C LYS A 178 18.51 -5.91 -7.60
N LEU A 179 17.63 -6.90 -7.46
CA LEU A 179 17.70 -7.93 -6.43
C LEU A 179 18.28 -9.21 -7.02
N SER A 180 19.54 -9.49 -6.68
CA SER A 180 20.28 -10.67 -7.09
C SER A 180 21.17 -11.17 -5.95
N TRP A 181 21.60 -12.43 -5.99
CA TRP A 181 22.41 -13.00 -4.92
C TRP A 181 23.78 -12.31 -4.74
N ASP A 182 24.38 -11.85 -5.82
CA ASP A 182 25.64 -11.10 -5.76
C ASP A 182 25.49 -9.74 -5.06
N VAL A 183 24.30 -9.16 -5.08
CA VAL A 183 24.00 -7.91 -4.34
C VAL A 183 23.99 -8.16 -2.85
N VAL A 184 23.53 -9.32 -2.38
CA VAL A 184 23.55 -9.66 -0.94
C VAL A 184 24.99 -9.64 -0.43
N ALA A 185 25.88 -10.38 -1.06
CA ALA A 185 27.30 -10.45 -0.66
C ALA A 185 27.96 -9.06 -0.66
N ARG A 186 27.81 -8.30 -1.74
CA ARG A 186 28.37 -6.94 -1.83
C ARG A 186 27.83 -6.00 -0.78
N THR A 187 26.54 -6.11 -0.42
CA THR A 187 25.95 -5.25 0.60
C THR A 187 26.42 -5.62 2.01
N VAL A 188 26.63 -6.92 2.27
CA VAL A 188 27.24 -7.37 3.52
C VAL A 188 28.68 -6.82 3.65
N ASP A 189 29.49 -6.92 2.61
CA ASP A 189 30.83 -6.37 2.62
C ASP A 189 30.84 -4.86 2.87
N GLU A 190 29.96 -4.14 2.20
CA GLU A 190 29.80 -2.69 2.41
C GLU A 190 29.37 -2.38 3.86
N TYR A 191 28.42 -3.12 4.40
CA TYR A 191 27.98 -2.97 5.78
C TYR A 191 29.13 -3.17 6.77
N LEU A 192 29.91 -4.23 6.60
CA LEU A 192 31.07 -4.52 7.45
C LEU A 192 32.15 -3.42 7.34
N GLN A 193 32.41 -2.89 6.14
CA GLN A 193 33.33 -1.77 5.95
C GLN A 193 32.85 -0.50 6.66
N LEU A 194 31.52 -0.22 6.65
CA LEU A 194 30.97 0.92 7.39
C LEU A 194 31.15 0.76 8.89
N LEU A 195 30.91 -0.43 9.43
CA LEU A 195 31.14 -0.73 10.85
C LEU A 195 32.60 -0.52 11.24
N GLN A 196 33.55 -1.03 10.42
CA GLN A 196 34.99 -0.84 10.68
C GLN A 196 35.39 0.66 10.70
N ARG A 197 34.89 1.43 9.73
CA ARG A 197 35.15 2.89 9.68
C ARG A 197 34.58 3.59 10.91
N GLN A 198 33.42 3.23 11.36
CA GLN A 198 32.81 3.82 12.55
C GLN A 198 33.58 3.44 13.82
N ALA A 199 34.01 2.19 13.95
CA ALA A 199 34.84 1.76 15.05
C ALA A 199 36.18 2.56 15.13
N HIS A 200 36.80 2.77 13.96
CA HIS A 200 38.04 3.61 13.91
C HIS A 200 37.77 5.07 14.26
N ALA A 201 36.67 5.67 13.80
CA ALA A 201 36.32 7.05 14.16
C ALA A 201 36.09 7.18 15.67
N PHE A 202 35.47 6.20 16.32
CA PHE A 202 35.22 6.21 17.76
C PHE A 202 36.48 6.09 18.59
N THR A 203 37.50 5.35 18.12
CA THR A 203 38.78 5.23 18.81
C THR A 203 39.62 6.51 18.74
N TRP A 204 39.44 7.32 17.71
CA TRP A 204 40.15 8.62 17.59
C TRP A 204 39.57 9.72 18.49
N ASP A 205 38.26 9.74 18.72
CA ASP A 205 37.60 10.77 19.54
C ASP A 205 37.82 10.58 21.05
N PHE A 206 38.15 9.38 21.51
CA PHE A 206 38.33 9.07 22.93
C PHE A 206 39.77 8.87 23.37
N GLY A 207 40.76 9.05 22.49
CA GLY A 207 42.17 9.06 22.85
C GLY A 207 42.68 7.77 23.52
N LEU A 208 42.17 6.60 23.18
CA LEU A 208 42.61 5.28 23.62
C LEU A 208 43.63 4.68 22.67
#